data_0306235d63a7a2d826eded26ccd1a176
#
_entry.id   0306235d63a7a2d826eded26ccd1a176
#
_cell.length_a   1.000
_cell.length_b   1.000
_cell.length_c   1.000
_cell.angle_alpha   90.00
_cell.angle_beta   90.00
_cell.angle_gamma   90.00
#
_symmetry.space_group_name_H-M   'P 1'
#
loop_
_entity.id
_entity.type
_entity.pdbx_description
1 polymer ?
#
loop_
_entity_poly.entity_id
_entity_poly.type
_entity_poly.pdbx_seq_one_letter_code
_entity_poly.pdbx_strand_id
1 'polypeptide(L)'
;MQKKFTTGFKIENNGEKRTFELTFSGIKNPQEAVSIIRTSLSIMEYQAILRERPNFGVSLLICHCVEREKLLERLKERLDKALNEYSKFFEIIIDSTSGVSVGEKRNNLLELAEKEYVCFIDDDDLVSEDYCEILLEGIKGKPDNLSLIGVITFDGIAPKNFYHSIKYGFAYENNGAYFRPPNHLNCIKTEIAKCFQFPHKSHGEDMEWAMLIKNSGVLQNEYEVQKPIYFYDFIPNK
;
A
#
# COMPACT_ATOMS: atom_id res chain seq x y z
N MET A 1 12.69 -39.72 3.21
CA MET A 1 13.62 -38.97 4.09
C MET A 1 13.36 -37.49 3.89
N GLN A 2 12.76 -36.81 4.86
CA GLN A 2 12.60 -35.35 4.78
C GLN A 2 13.96 -34.68 4.90
N LYS A 3 14.36 -33.89 3.92
CA LYS A 3 15.59 -33.10 3.97
C LYS A 3 15.47 -32.08 5.10
N LYS A 4 16.44 -32.07 6.01
CA LYS A 4 16.60 -31.01 7.00
C LYS A 4 17.65 -30.04 6.49
N PHE A 5 17.33 -28.73 6.55
CA PHE A 5 18.29 -27.66 6.29
C PHE A 5 18.60 -26.97 7.60
N THR A 6 19.88 -26.79 7.88
CA THR A 6 20.35 -26.02 9.03
C THR A 6 21.06 -24.77 8.49
N THR A 7 20.69 -23.60 8.95
CA THR A 7 21.40 -22.35 8.67
C THR A 7 21.69 -21.63 9.96
N GLY A 8 22.86 -21.02 10.05
CA GLY A 8 23.25 -20.19 11.19
C GLY A 8 23.25 -18.73 10.81
N PHE A 9 22.76 -17.88 11.68
CA PHE A 9 22.91 -16.43 11.55
C PHE A 9 23.45 -15.82 12.84
N LYS A 10 24.13 -14.70 12.69
CA LYS A 10 24.75 -13.98 13.81
C LYS A 10 23.99 -12.69 14.01
N ILE A 11 23.58 -12.44 15.24
CA ILE A 11 23.06 -11.13 15.65
C ILE A 11 24.11 -10.48 16.53
N GLU A 12 24.45 -9.24 16.21
CA GLU A 12 25.30 -8.37 17.02
C GLU A 12 24.44 -7.22 17.57
N ASN A 13 24.34 -7.16 18.88
CA ASN A 13 23.64 -6.06 19.55
C ASN A 13 24.51 -5.58 20.72
N ASN A 14 24.85 -4.28 20.76
CA ASN A 14 25.69 -3.66 21.79
C ASN A 14 27.02 -4.37 22.05
N GLY A 15 27.67 -4.89 20.99
CA GLY A 15 28.93 -5.60 21.08
C GLY A 15 28.84 -7.08 21.48
N GLU A 16 27.67 -7.59 21.84
CA GLU A 16 27.44 -9.02 22.04
C GLU A 16 27.09 -9.71 20.72
N LYS A 17 27.87 -10.73 20.37
CA LYS A 17 27.61 -11.58 19.20
C LYS A 17 26.95 -12.88 19.67
N ARG A 18 25.71 -13.10 19.20
CA ARG A 18 25.02 -14.38 19.42
C ARG A 18 24.86 -15.11 18.09
N THR A 19 25.20 -16.38 18.09
CA THR A 19 24.97 -17.26 16.94
C THR A 19 23.72 -18.09 17.19
N PHE A 20 22.81 -18.10 16.24
CA PHE A 20 21.59 -18.91 16.28
C PHE A 20 21.65 -19.92 15.15
N GLU A 21 21.33 -21.18 15.45
CA GLU A 21 21.13 -22.22 14.46
C GLU A 21 19.64 -22.48 14.31
N LEU A 22 19.14 -22.40 13.08
CA LEU A 22 17.78 -22.78 12.76
C LEU A 22 17.79 -24.03 11.90
N THR A 23 17.03 -25.04 12.33
CA THR A 23 16.82 -26.25 11.57
C THR A 23 15.42 -26.28 11.02
N PHE A 24 15.30 -26.35 9.71
CA PHE A 24 14.03 -26.41 8.99
C PHE A 24 13.76 -27.84 8.53
N SER A 25 12.53 -28.29 8.76
CA SER A 25 12.04 -29.58 8.25
C SER A 25 10.89 -29.34 7.28
N GLY A 26 10.88 -30.04 6.14
CA GLY A 26 9.84 -29.91 5.14
C GLY A 26 10.04 -28.82 4.10
N ILE A 27 11.15 -28.09 4.14
CA ILE A 27 11.48 -27.02 3.18
C ILE A 27 12.09 -27.63 1.91
N LYS A 28 11.66 -27.11 0.75
CA LYS A 28 12.04 -27.67 -0.55
C LYS A 28 13.45 -27.28 -0.99
N ASN A 29 13.90 -26.08 -0.64
CA ASN A 29 15.20 -25.56 -1.04
C ASN A 29 15.72 -24.46 -0.08
N PRO A 30 17.02 -24.07 -0.15
CA PRO A 30 17.58 -23.03 0.70
C PRO A 30 16.96 -21.64 0.53
N GLN A 31 16.48 -21.29 -0.67
CA GLN A 31 15.85 -19.99 -0.95
C GLN A 31 14.54 -19.84 -0.19
N GLU A 32 13.74 -20.90 -0.11
CA GLU A 32 12.51 -20.95 0.70
C GLU A 32 12.82 -20.73 2.18
N ALA A 33 13.88 -21.36 2.71
CA ALA A 33 14.34 -21.15 4.09
C ALA A 33 14.73 -19.69 4.35
N VAL A 34 15.49 -19.08 3.43
CA VAL A 34 15.88 -17.67 3.52
C VAL A 34 14.67 -16.75 3.50
N SER A 35 13.69 -17.02 2.64
CA SER A 35 12.44 -16.27 2.58
C SER A 35 11.69 -16.30 3.91
N ILE A 36 11.47 -17.49 4.46
CA ILE A 36 10.79 -17.67 5.76
C ILE A 36 11.51 -16.91 6.88
N ILE A 37 12.85 -16.97 6.93
CA ILE A 37 13.62 -16.23 7.95
C ILE A 37 13.42 -14.74 7.79
N ARG A 38 13.54 -14.21 6.58
CA ARG A 38 13.35 -12.77 6.32
C ARG A 38 11.99 -12.31 6.77
N THR A 39 10.93 -12.98 6.33
CA THR A 39 9.57 -12.68 6.74
C THR A 39 9.38 -12.73 8.26
N SER A 40 9.90 -13.79 8.92
CA SER A 40 9.82 -13.91 10.37
C SER A 40 10.54 -12.76 11.10
N LEU A 41 11.73 -12.35 10.63
CA LEU A 41 12.46 -11.23 11.20
C LEU A 41 11.73 -9.91 11.00
N SER A 42 11.17 -9.68 9.81
CA SER A 42 10.35 -8.49 9.53
C SER A 42 9.12 -8.42 10.43
N ILE A 43 8.42 -9.54 10.62
CA ILE A 43 7.27 -9.61 11.54
C ILE A 43 7.67 -9.29 12.99
N MET A 44 8.80 -9.81 13.46
CA MET A 44 9.29 -9.51 14.81
C MET A 44 9.64 -8.02 14.98
N GLU A 45 10.26 -7.42 13.95
CA GLU A 45 10.55 -5.99 13.91
C GLU A 45 9.27 -5.15 13.96
N TYR A 46 8.29 -5.46 13.10
CA TYR A 46 7.00 -4.76 13.10
C TYR A 46 6.25 -4.93 14.42
N GLN A 47 6.36 -6.11 15.08
CA GLN A 47 5.78 -6.31 16.40
C GLN A 47 6.46 -5.45 17.49
N ALA A 48 7.77 -5.22 17.38
CA ALA A 48 8.47 -4.32 18.28
C ALA A 48 8.02 -2.87 18.07
N ILE A 49 7.90 -2.44 16.80
CA ILE A 49 7.38 -1.11 16.45
C ILE A 49 5.96 -0.94 16.99
N LEU A 50 5.09 -1.94 16.86
CA LEU A 50 3.69 -1.87 17.31
C LEU A 50 3.56 -1.66 18.82
N ARG A 51 4.55 -2.05 19.64
CA ARG A 51 4.54 -1.79 21.08
C ARG A 51 4.72 -0.32 21.41
N GLU A 52 5.48 0.40 20.58
CA GLU A 52 5.75 1.85 20.74
C GLU A 52 4.74 2.69 19.94
N ARG A 53 4.19 2.15 18.88
CA ARG A 53 3.25 2.76 17.95
C ARG A 53 2.01 1.84 17.79
N PRO A 54 1.03 1.92 18.72
CA PRO A 54 -0.11 0.98 18.74
C PRO A 54 -0.91 0.93 17.43
N ASN A 55 -0.98 2.04 16.70
CA ASN A 55 -1.70 2.15 15.43
C ASN A 55 -0.78 1.92 14.21
N PHE A 56 0.47 1.45 14.42
CA PHE A 56 1.38 1.15 13.31
C PHE A 56 0.74 0.22 12.29
N GLY A 57 0.68 0.67 11.05
CA GLY A 57 0.07 -0.06 9.94
C GLY A 57 -0.66 0.87 8.98
N VAL A 58 -1.45 0.28 8.09
CA VAL A 58 -2.14 0.98 7.01
C VAL A 58 -3.62 0.60 6.96
N SER A 59 -4.50 1.60 6.89
CA SER A 59 -5.91 1.44 6.54
C SER A 59 -6.04 1.43 5.01
N LEU A 60 -6.46 0.32 4.44
CA LEU A 60 -6.79 0.17 3.03
C LEU A 60 -8.26 0.51 2.84
N LEU A 61 -8.55 1.59 2.14
CA LEU A 61 -9.87 2.17 1.97
C LEU A 61 -10.40 1.90 0.57
N ILE A 62 -11.59 1.30 0.45
CA ILE A 62 -12.17 0.90 -0.82
C ILE A 62 -13.56 1.51 -0.97
N CYS A 63 -13.72 2.41 -1.97
CA CYS A 63 -15.04 2.85 -2.43
C CYS A 63 -15.60 1.79 -3.37
N HIS A 64 -16.67 1.09 -2.96
CA HIS A 64 -17.27 0.05 -3.78
C HIS A 64 -18.54 0.52 -4.50
N CYS A 65 -18.67 0.08 -5.74
CA CYS A 65 -19.87 0.18 -6.55
C CYS A 65 -20.49 -1.21 -6.70
N VAL A 66 -21.74 -1.38 -6.30
CA VAL A 66 -22.42 -2.70 -6.26
C VAL A 66 -22.39 -3.41 -7.63
N GLU A 67 -22.40 -2.66 -8.71
CA GLU A 67 -22.30 -3.18 -10.08
C GLU A 67 -20.93 -3.82 -10.37
N ARG A 68 -19.92 -3.57 -9.53
CA ARG A 68 -18.53 -4.07 -9.68
C ARG A 68 -18.18 -5.19 -8.69
N GLU A 69 -19.16 -5.91 -8.13
CA GLU A 69 -18.92 -6.96 -7.12
C GLU A 69 -17.83 -7.97 -7.54
N LYS A 70 -17.85 -8.43 -8.81
CA LYS A 70 -16.82 -9.37 -9.29
C LYS A 70 -15.41 -8.79 -9.33
N LEU A 71 -15.29 -7.48 -9.54
CA LEU A 71 -14.00 -6.80 -9.53
C LEU A 71 -13.48 -6.65 -8.10
N LEU A 72 -14.38 -6.32 -7.17
CA LEU A 72 -14.06 -6.28 -5.74
C LEU A 72 -13.63 -7.67 -5.24
N GLU A 73 -14.32 -8.75 -5.62
CA GLU A 73 -13.91 -10.12 -5.26
C GLU A 73 -12.49 -10.42 -5.75
N ARG A 74 -12.17 -10.08 -7.00
CA ARG A 74 -10.82 -10.23 -7.56
C ARG A 74 -9.78 -9.41 -6.79
N LEU A 75 -10.10 -8.18 -6.39
CA LEU A 75 -9.23 -7.35 -5.55
C LEU A 75 -9.04 -7.99 -4.16
N LYS A 76 -10.11 -8.48 -3.52
CA LYS A 76 -10.03 -9.17 -2.21
C LYS A 76 -9.11 -10.39 -2.27
N GLU A 77 -9.25 -11.24 -3.28
CA GLU A 77 -8.35 -12.40 -3.48
C GLU A 77 -6.88 -11.98 -3.64
N ARG A 78 -6.63 -10.85 -4.28
CA ARG A 78 -5.27 -10.29 -4.42
C ARG A 78 -4.75 -9.73 -3.09
N LEU A 79 -5.59 -9.02 -2.35
CA LEU A 79 -5.26 -8.47 -1.04
C LEU A 79 -5.00 -9.58 -0.01
N ASP A 80 -5.77 -10.65 -0.01
CA ASP A 80 -5.54 -11.80 0.87
C ASP A 80 -4.14 -12.40 0.68
N LYS A 81 -3.67 -12.49 -0.57
CA LYS A 81 -2.31 -12.93 -0.88
C LYS A 81 -1.25 -11.93 -0.43
N ALA A 82 -1.50 -10.63 -0.62
CA ALA A 82 -0.55 -9.58 -0.24
C ALA A 82 -0.48 -9.38 1.29
N LEU A 83 -1.59 -9.60 1.99
CA LEU A 83 -1.65 -9.48 3.45
C LEU A 83 -0.92 -10.60 4.15
N ASN A 84 -1.17 -11.86 3.74
CA ASN A 84 -0.55 -13.05 4.32
C ASN A 84 -0.29 -12.89 5.84
N GLU A 85 0.94 -13.06 6.30
CA GLU A 85 1.37 -12.89 7.70
C GLU A 85 1.34 -11.44 8.22
N TYR A 86 1.17 -10.46 7.36
CA TYR A 86 1.12 -9.03 7.72
C TYR A 86 -0.28 -8.53 8.11
N SER A 87 -1.31 -9.37 8.04
CA SER A 87 -2.73 -8.97 8.19
C SER A 87 -3.03 -8.13 9.43
N LYS A 88 -2.36 -8.38 10.57
CA LYS A 88 -2.56 -7.62 11.82
C LYS A 88 -2.13 -6.15 11.76
N PHE A 89 -1.31 -5.78 10.78
CA PHE A 89 -0.87 -4.40 10.58
C PHE A 89 -1.78 -3.62 9.64
N PHE A 90 -2.77 -4.28 9.07
CA PHE A 90 -3.70 -3.68 8.13
C PHE A 90 -5.13 -3.74 8.67
N GLU A 91 -5.94 -2.81 8.23
CA GLU A 91 -7.39 -2.90 8.22
C GLU A 91 -7.89 -2.62 6.81
N ILE A 92 -8.95 -3.30 6.41
CA ILE A 92 -9.64 -3.05 5.13
C ILE A 92 -11.01 -2.53 5.46
N ILE A 93 -11.32 -1.32 4.98
CA ILE A 93 -12.61 -0.67 5.17
C ILE A 93 -13.24 -0.45 3.79
N ILE A 94 -14.45 -0.98 3.60
CA ILE A 94 -15.17 -0.90 2.32
C ILE A 94 -16.46 -0.13 2.53
N ASP A 95 -16.69 0.92 1.74
CA ASP A 95 -17.96 1.64 1.72
C ASP A 95 -18.73 1.32 0.43
N SER A 96 -19.85 0.60 0.59
CA SER A 96 -20.77 0.21 -0.49
C SER A 96 -22.05 1.06 -0.49
N THR A 97 -22.10 2.17 0.24
CA THR A 97 -23.30 3.01 0.35
C THR A 97 -23.73 3.52 -1.03
N SER A 98 -24.98 3.27 -1.39
CA SER A 98 -25.57 3.78 -2.63
C SER A 98 -26.19 5.17 -2.45
N GLY A 99 -26.29 5.93 -3.54
CA GLY A 99 -26.95 7.25 -3.52
C GLY A 99 -26.11 8.39 -2.95
N VAL A 100 -24.85 8.15 -2.62
CA VAL A 100 -23.88 9.16 -2.20
C VAL A 100 -22.76 9.28 -3.22
N SER A 101 -22.08 10.43 -3.28
CA SER A 101 -20.96 10.64 -4.19
C SER A 101 -19.72 9.85 -3.74
N VAL A 102 -18.79 9.61 -4.67
CA VAL A 102 -17.48 8.94 -4.36
C VAL A 102 -16.72 9.78 -3.33
N GLY A 103 -16.74 11.12 -3.44
CA GLY A 103 -16.08 11.98 -2.46
C GLY A 103 -16.65 11.85 -1.05
N GLU A 104 -17.98 11.69 -0.89
CA GLU A 104 -18.60 11.41 0.41
C GLU A 104 -18.17 10.06 0.96
N LYS A 105 -18.17 8.99 0.14
CA LYS A 105 -17.65 7.68 0.56
C LYS A 105 -16.18 7.77 1.03
N ARG A 106 -15.34 8.48 0.29
CA ARG A 106 -13.93 8.66 0.66
C ARG A 106 -13.78 9.39 1.99
N ASN A 107 -14.58 10.42 2.25
CA ASN A 107 -14.59 11.12 3.54
C ASN A 107 -15.02 10.20 4.68
N ASN A 108 -16.10 9.43 4.50
CA ASN A 108 -16.57 8.47 5.51
C ASN A 108 -15.50 7.41 5.82
N LEU A 109 -14.84 6.89 4.78
CA LEU A 109 -13.75 5.92 4.93
C LEU A 109 -12.56 6.51 5.69
N LEU A 110 -12.18 7.76 5.39
CA LEU A 110 -11.11 8.46 6.12
C LEU A 110 -11.45 8.61 7.62
N GLU A 111 -12.68 8.94 7.95
CA GLU A 111 -13.10 9.05 9.35
C GLU A 111 -12.94 7.74 10.11
N LEU A 112 -13.27 6.62 9.47
CA LEU A 112 -13.19 5.28 10.06
C LEU A 112 -11.77 4.73 10.18
N ALA A 113 -10.80 5.27 9.43
CA ALA A 113 -9.42 4.79 9.43
C ALA A 113 -8.74 4.98 10.78
N GLU A 114 -8.21 3.89 11.37
CA GLU A 114 -7.58 3.88 12.69
C GLU A 114 -6.05 3.66 12.64
N LYS A 115 -5.52 3.18 11.50
CA LYS A 115 -4.09 2.96 11.36
C LYS A 115 -3.34 4.29 11.16
N GLU A 116 -2.02 4.26 11.38
CA GLU A 116 -1.15 5.43 11.27
C GLU A 116 -1.08 5.98 9.84
N TYR A 117 -1.28 5.12 8.86
CA TYR A 117 -1.31 5.47 7.44
C TYR A 117 -2.58 5.00 6.77
N VAL A 118 -2.93 5.63 5.68
CA VAL A 118 -4.10 5.34 4.87
C VAL A 118 -3.75 5.42 3.39
N CYS A 119 -4.34 4.55 2.59
CA CYS A 119 -4.40 4.68 1.14
C CYS A 119 -5.71 4.11 0.61
N PHE A 120 -6.16 4.64 -0.52
CA PHE A 120 -7.30 4.08 -1.24
C PHE A 120 -6.84 3.08 -2.28
N ILE A 121 -7.69 2.09 -2.54
CA ILE A 121 -7.58 1.18 -3.67
C ILE A 121 -8.94 1.19 -4.34
N ASP A 122 -8.97 1.52 -5.64
CA ASP A 122 -10.23 1.48 -6.38
C ASP A 122 -10.68 0.03 -6.60
N ASP A 123 -11.99 -0.24 -6.50
CA ASP A 123 -12.57 -1.59 -6.46
C ASP A 123 -12.40 -2.39 -7.76
N ASP A 124 -11.95 -1.74 -8.82
CA ASP A 124 -11.68 -2.32 -10.15
C ASP A 124 -10.18 -2.44 -10.49
N ASP A 125 -9.30 -2.07 -9.54
CA ASP A 125 -7.86 -2.12 -9.69
C ASP A 125 -7.22 -3.32 -9.00
N LEU A 126 -5.90 -3.48 -9.16
CA LEU A 126 -5.12 -4.53 -8.52
C LEU A 126 -3.82 -3.98 -7.92
N VAL A 127 -3.31 -4.70 -6.93
CA VAL A 127 -2.02 -4.42 -6.31
C VAL A 127 -1.03 -5.59 -6.53
N SER A 128 0.27 -5.36 -6.31
CA SER A 128 1.28 -6.42 -6.37
C SER A 128 1.13 -7.40 -5.19
N GLU A 129 1.71 -8.59 -5.32
CA GLU A 129 1.65 -9.60 -4.23
C GLU A 129 2.44 -9.18 -3.00
N ASP A 130 3.44 -8.34 -3.16
CA ASP A 130 4.25 -7.78 -2.08
C ASP A 130 3.86 -6.34 -1.69
N TYR A 131 2.67 -5.89 -2.10
CA TYR A 131 2.15 -4.56 -1.82
C TYR A 131 2.20 -4.22 -0.33
N CYS A 132 1.66 -5.11 0.51
CA CYS A 132 1.60 -4.90 1.96
C CYS A 132 2.99 -4.86 2.61
N GLU A 133 3.91 -5.73 2.18
CA GLU A 133 5.30 -5.72 2.66
C GLU A 133 5.99 -4.39 2.33
N ILE A 134 5.83 -3.89 1.09
CA ILE A 134 6.41 -2.61 0.66
C ILE A 134 5.85 -1.43 1.45
N LEU A 135 4.53 -1.41 1.69
CA LEU A 135 3.93 -0.35 2.49
C LEU A 135 4.48 -0.35 3.92
N LEU A 136 4.54 -1.52 4.58
CA LEU A 136 5.06 -1.61 5.95
C LEU A 136 6.52 -1.18 6.05
N GLU A 137 7.35 -1.59 5.10
CA GLU A 137 8.75 -1.15 5.04
C GLU A 137 8.84 0.37 4.90
N GLY A 138 8.03 0.94 4.00
CA GLY A 138 8.01 2.38 3.74
C GLY A 138 7.61 3.22 4.95
N ILE A 139 6.65 2.78 5.76
CA ILE A 139 6.15 3.56 6.90
C ILE A 139 7.00 3.46 8.17
N LYS A 140 8.01 2.58 8.22
CA LYS A 140 8.93 2.46 9.38
C LYS A 140 9.58 3.80 9.73
N GLY A 141 10.09 4.49 8.72
CA GLY A 141 10.79 5.78 8.85
C GLY A 141 9.88 6.98 9.12
N LYS A 142 8.58 6.79 9.25
CA LYS A 142 7.57 7.83 9.46
C LYS A 142 7.56 8.93 8.37
N PRO A 143 7.67 8.60 7.07
CA PRO A 143 7.53 9.62 6.03
C PRO A 143 6.11 10.20 6.05
N ASP A 144 5.90 11.35 5.44
CA ASP A 144 4.54 11.92 5.31
C ASP A 144 3.74 11.18 4.23
N ASN A 145 4.46 10.64 3.23
CA ASN A 145 3.90 9.98 2.06
C ASN A 145 4.85 8.89 1.55
N LEU A 146 4.30 7.86 0.95
CA LEU A 146 5.03 6.93 0.09
C LEU A 146 4.77 7.31 -1.37
N SER A 147 5.84 7.41 -2.19
CA SER A 147 5.66 7.54 -3.64
C SER A 147 4.92 6.31 -4.19
N LEU A 148 4.30 6.43 -5.34
CA LEU A 148 3.63 5.31 -5.99
C LEU A 148 4.20 5.13 -7.40
N ILE A 149 4.53 3.90 -7.73
CA ILE A 149 4.78 3.47 -9.11
C ILE A 149 3.67 2.47 -9.45
N GLY A 150 3.02 2.71 -10.58
CA GLY A 150 2.01 1.78 -11.08
C GLY A 150 2.10 1.60 -12.58
N VAL A 151 1.28 0.69 -13.08
CA VAL A 151 1.11 0.42 -14.51
C VAL A 151 -0.33 0.68 -14.87
N ILE A 152 -0.56 1.48 -15.90
CA ILE A 152 -1.87 1.66 -16.53
C ILE A 152 -1.89 0.91 -17.85
N THR A 153 -2.97 0.17 -18.13
CA THR A 153 -3.30 -0.38 -19.43
C THR A 153 -4.55 0.28 -20.00
N PHE A 154 -4.75 0.14 -21.29
CA PHE A 154 -5.94 0.62 -22.01
C PHE A 154 -6.58 -0.61 -22.67
N ASP A 155 -7.75 -1.03 -22.17
CA ASP A 155 -8.39 -2.30 -22.56
C ASP A 155 -7.43 -3.51 -22.46
N GLY A 156 -6.62 -3.57 -21.40
CA GLY A 156 -5.64 -4.63 -21.16
C GLY A 156 -4.40 -4.59 -22.05
N ILE A 157 -4.23 -3.56 -22.87
CA ILE A 157 -3.10 -3.41 -23.80
C ILE A 157 -2.31 -2.12 -23.56
N ALA A 158 -1.18 -1.95 -24.27
CA ALA A 158 -0.34 -0.76 -24.26
C ALA A 158 0.06 -0.28 -22.84
N PRO A 159 0.72 -1.12 -22.02
CA PRO A 159 1.08 -0.76 -20.66
C PRO A 159 1.99 0.46 -20.63
N LYS A 160 1.67 1.43 -19.78
CA LYS A 160 2.49 2.59 -19.47
C LYS A 160 2.71 2.68 -17.97
N ASN A 161 3.89 3.12 -17.57
CA ASN A 161 4.13 3.41 -16.16
C ASN A 161 3.48 4.74 -15.76
N PHE A 162 3.04 4.83 -14.50
CA PHE A 162 2.72 6.10 -13.87
C PHE A 162 3.46 6.23 -12.54
N TYR A 163 3.76 7.47 -12.18
CA TYR A 163 4.55 7.83 -11.02
C TYR A 163 3.86 8.93 -10.24
N HIS A 164 3.60 8.71 -8.95
CA HIS A 164 3.12 9.74 -8.04
C HIS A 164 4.20 10.05 -7.02
N SER A 165 4.57 11.31 -6.89
CA SER A 165 5.61 11.75 -5.94
C SER A 165 5.44 13.23 -5.61
N ILE A 166 5.87 13.62 -4.40
CA ILE A 166 5.94 15.04 -4.00
C ILE A 166 6.85 15.88 -4.92
N LYS A 167 7.72 15.22 -5.69
CA LYS A 167 8.60 15.86 -6.68
C LYS A 167 7.84 16.50 -7.84
N TYR A 168 6.59 16.05 -8.10
CA TYR A 168 5.82 16.50 -9.25
C TYR A 168 4.82 17.59 -8.85
N GLY A 169 4.93 18.74 -9.51
CA GLY A 169 4.08 19.89 -9.21
C GLY A 169 2.68 19.84 -9.83
N PHE A 170 2.53 19.09 -10.92
CA PHE A 170 1.28 18.93 -11.68
C PHE A 170 1.31 17.63 -12.48
N ALA A 171 0.18 17.24 -13.05
CA ALA A 171 0.09 16.05 -13.89
C ALA A 171 0.62 16.33 -15.30
N TYR A 172 1.50 15.47 -15.82
CA TYR A 172 2.03 15.53 -17.17
C TYR A 172 2.41 14.15 -17.69
N GLU A 173 2.56 14.04 -19.02
CA GLU A 173 3.12 12.85 -19.68
C GLU A 173 4.50 13.19 -20.25
N ASN A 174 5.47 12.27 -20.08
CA ASN A 174 6.79 12.37 -20.66
C ASN A 174 7.32 10.97 -20.99
N ASN A 175 7.88 10.80 -22.21
CA ASN A 175 8.44 9.53 -22.68
C ASN A 175 7.50 8.32 -22.49
N GLY A 176 6.20 8.51 -22.69
CA GLY A 176 5.22 7.44 -22.57
C GLY A 176 4.89 7.01 -21.13
N ALA A 177 5.27 7.80 -20.14
CA ALA A 177 4.91 7.60 -18.74
C ALA A 177 4.18 8.82 -18.19
N TYR A 178 3.32 8.60 -17.20
CA TYR A 178 2.53 9.63 -16.52
C TYR A 178 3.16 10.01 -15.19
N PHE A 179 3.19 11.30 -14.89
CA PHE A 179 3.73 11.87 -13.65
C PHE A 179 2.69 12.78 -13.00
N ARG A 180 2.49 12.67 -11.70
CA ARG A 180 1.57 13.52 -10.97
C ARG A 180 1.94 13.63 -9.49
N PRO A 181 1.47 14.68 -8.78
CA PRO A 181 1.61 14.75 -7.33
C PRO A 181 0.87 13.58 -6.66
N PRO A 182 1.18 13.28 -5.37
CA PRO A 182 0.45 12.29 -4.59
C PRO A 182 -1.06 12.54 -4.61
N ASN A 183 -1.82 11.46 -4.73
CA ASN A 183 -3.27 11.47 -4.68
C ASN A 183 -3.79 10.38 -3.73
N HIS A 184 -5.07 10.04 -3.80
CA HIS A 184 -5.73 9.07 -2.94
C HIS A 184 -5.09 7.66 -2.97
N LEU A 185 -4.46 7.26 -4.07
CA LEU A 185 -3.78 5.95 -4.19
C LEU A 185 -2.46 5.89 -3.40
N ASN A 186 -1.89 7.03 -3.03
CA ASN A 186 -0.66 7.07 -2.25
C ASN A 186 -0.92 6.70 -0.79
N CYS A 187 0.03 6.01 -0.18
CA CYS A 187 0.01 5.77 1.26
C CYS A 187 0.49 7.03 1.99
N ILE A 188 -0.40 7.70 2.69
CA ILE A 188 -0.20 9.01 3.35
C ILE A 188 -0.49 8.84 4.84
N LYS A 189 0.19 9.60 5.72
CA LYS A 189 -0.18 9.65 7.14
C LYS A 189 -1.66 9.98 7.31
N THR A 190 -2.35 9.19 8.11
CA THR A 190 -3.79 9.35 8.36
C THR A 190 -4.12 10.73 8.92
N GLU A 191 -3.30 11.23 9.84
CA GLU A 191 -3.45 12.58 10.41
C GLU A 191 -3.39 13.68 9.35
N ILE A 192 -2.55 13.53 8.31
CA ILE A 192 -2.47 14.47 7.20
C ILE A 192 -3.67 14.31 6.28
N ALA A 193 -4.00 13.09 5.88
CA ALA A 193 -5.11 12.82 4.97
C ALA A 193 -6.45 13.35 5.51
N LYS A 194 -6.70 13.19 6.81
CA LYS A 194 -7.91 13.67 7.51
C LYS A 194 -8.04 15.20 7.58
N CYS A 195 -6.97 15.95 7.37
CA CYS A 195 -7.04 17.41 7.32
C CYS A 195 -7.71 17.96 6.05
N PHE A 196 -7.89 17.12 5.04
CA PHE A 196 -8.41 17.53 3.73
C PHE A 196 -9.63 16.69 3.36
N GLN A 197 -10.74 17.36 3.04
CA GLN A 197 -11.95 16.69 2.62
C GLN A 197 -12.00 16.56 1.09
N PHE A 198 -12.47 15.40 0.62
CA PHE A 198 -12.87 15.24 -0.77
C PHE A 198 -14.13 16.07 -1.06
N PRO A 199 -14.21 16.75 -2.21
CA PRO A 199 -15.44 17.41 -2.60
C PRO A 199 -16.56 16.40 -2.85
N HIS A 200 -17.81 16.79 -2.54
CA HIS A 200 -19.00 15.92 -2.67
C HIS A 200 -19.41 15.74 -4.13
N LYS A 201 -18.60 15.02 -4.89
CA LYS A 201 -18.82 14.67 -6.30
C LYS A 201 -18.21 13.32 -6.63
N SER A 202 -18.58 12.73 -7.76
CA SER A 202 -18.13 11.40 -8.17
C SER A 202 -17.07 11.39 -9.28
N HIS A 203 -16.66 12.57 -9.77
CA HIS A 203 -15.62 12.68 -10.80
C HIS A 203 -14.72 13.88 -10.52
N GLY A 204 -13.40 13.62 -10.52
CA GLY A 204 -12.35 14.61 -10.25
C GLY A 204 -12.25 15.06 -8.80
N GLU A 205 -12.92 14.37 -7.87
CA GLU A 205 -12.80 14.56 -6.43
C GLU A 205 -11.38 14.24 -5.95
N ASP A 206 -10.77 13.21 -6.53
CA ASP A 206 -9.42 12.77 -6.24
C ASP A 206 -8.35 13.78 -6.66
N MET A 207 -8.55 14.38 -7.83
CA MET A 207 -7.66 15.43 -8.34
C MET A 207 -7.75 16.71 -7.49
N GLU A 208 -8.96 17.15 -7.12
CA GLU A 208 -9.11 18.32 -6.25
C GLU A 208 -8.48 18.08 -4.88
N TRP A 209 -8.74 16.93 -4.27
CA TRP A 209 -8.14 16.55 -2.99
C TRP A 209 -6.61 16.51 -3.08
N ALA A 210 -6.05 15.89 -4.12
CA ALA A 210 -4.61 15.86 -4.37
C ALA A 210 -4.02 17.28 -4.47
N MET A 211 -4.71 18.20 -5.15
CA MET A 211 -4.25 19.58 -5.29
C MET A 211 -4.36 20.37 -3.99
N LEU A 212 -5.34 20.11 -3.13
CA LEU A 212 -5.42 20.70 -1.79
C LEU A 212 -4.21 20.32 -0.96
N ILE A 213 -3.88 19.02 -0.87
CA ILE A 213 -2.71 18.53 -0.14
C ILE A 213 -1.42 19.11 -0.73
N LYS A 214 -1.26 19.02 -2.04
CA LYS A 214 -0.07 19.54 -2.73
C LYS A 214 0.12 21.04 -2.46
N ASN A 215 -0.93 21.85 -2.56
CA ASN A 215 -0.84 23.31 -2.39
C ASN A 215 -0.63 23.71 -0.92
N SER A 216 -1.02 22.89 0.04
CA SER A 216 -0.75 23.13 1.45
C SER A 216 0.73 23.00 1.79
N GLY A 217 1.48 22.25 0.98
CA GLY A 217 2.90 21.96 1.24
C GLY A 217 3.16 21.07 2.46
N VAL A 218 2.15 20.35 2.97
CA VAL A 218 2.26 19.55 4.19
C VAL A 218 3.13 18.30 4.01
N LEU A 219 3.19 17.75 2.80
CA LEU A 219 4.03 16.58 2.50
C LEU A 219 5.48 17.04 2.27
N GLN A 220 6.37 16.78 3.23
CA GLN A 220 7.78 17.19 3.20
C GLN A 220 8.71 15.99 3.03
N ASN A 221 8.34 14.83 3.56
CA ASN A 221 9.17 13.63 3.58
C ASN A 221 8.47 12.49 2.84
N GLU A 222 9.18 11.86 1.90
CA GLU A 222 8.64 10.78 1.08
C GLU A 222 9.56 9.56 1.12
N TYR A 223 8.98 8.38 1.30
CA TYR A 223 9.66 7.12 1.02
C TYR A 223 9.49 6.78 -0.46
N GLU A 224 10.60 6.50 -1.15
CA GLU A 224 10.59 6.19 -2.58
C GLU A 224 10.36 4.70 -2.82
N VAL A 225 9.19 4.35 -3.33
CA VAL A 225 8.88 3.00 -3.82
C VAL A 225 9.69 2.74 -5.10
N GLN A 226 10.31 1.54 -5.21
CA GLN A 226 11.32 1.25 -6.23
C GLN A 226 10.80 0.45 -7.42
N LYS A 227 9.55 -0.03 -7.38
CA LYS A 227 8.95 -0.85 -8.43
C LYS A 227 7.44 -0.65 -8.51
N PRO A 228 6.78 -1.04 -9.61
CA PRO A 228 5.34 -0.98 -9.71
C PRO A 228 4.67 -1.85 -8.65
N ILE A 229 3.73 -1.25 -7.90
CA ILE A 229 2.93 -1.92 -6.88
C ILE A 229 1.42 -1.77 -7.10
N TYR A 230 1.00 -1.00 -8.11
CA TYR A 230 -0.40 -0.71 -8.42
C TYR A 230 -0.68 -0.90 -9.90
N PHE A 231 -1.84 -1.50 -10.25
CA PHE A 231 -2.20 -1.86 -11.62
C PHE A 231 -3.62 -1.39 -11.93
N TYR A 232 -3.72 -0.47 -12.85
CA TYR A 232 -4.95 0.17 -13.30
C TYR A 232 -5.23 -0.18 -14.75
N ASP A 233 -6.47 -0.59 -15.07
CA ASP A 233 -6.89 -0.83 -16.44
C ASP A 233 -7.98 0.17 -16.83
N PHE A 234 -7.61 1.13 -17.67
CA PHE A 234 -8.55 2.11 -18.20
C PHE A 234 -9.41 1.50 -19.31
N ILE A 235 -10.68 1.30 -19.03
CA ILE A 235 -11.68 0.83 -19.99
C ILE A 235 -12.61 1.99 -20.30
N PRO A 236 -12.61 2.54 -21.54
CA PRO A 236 -13.57 3.57 -21.94
C PRO A 236 -15.00 3.05 -21.76
N ASN A 237 -15.84 3.81 -21.08
CA ASN A 237 -17.27 3.47 -20.84
C ASN A 237 -17.53 2.29 -19.87
N LYS A 238 -16.67 2.11 -18.89
CA LYS A 238 -16.89 1.21 -17.75
C LYS A 238 -17.94 1.73 -16.79
#